data_df7196df9ed0e1d4e52b08292ba4b4d1
#
_entry.id   df7196df9ed0e1d4e52b08292ba4b4d1
#
_cell.length_a   1.000
_cell.length_b   1.000
_cell.length_c   1.000
_cell.angle_alpha   90.00
_cell.angle_beta   90.00
_cell.angle_gamma   90.00
#
_symmetry.space_group_name_H-M   'P 1'
#
loop_
_entity.id
_entity.type
_entity.pdbx_description
1 polymer ?
#
loop_
_entity_poly.entity_id
_entity_poly.type
_entity_poly.pdbx_seq_one_letter_code
_entity_poly.pdbx_strand_id
1 'polypeptide(L)'
;KKTLSDLYKKCKKEEPEWIETLCTSLEKHEEHQLRSDKLYLYYTQKGRCMYSGEPIDLEDLWDNTKYDIDHIYPQSKTMDDSLKNRVLVKKEYNAKKSDTYPIAADIQKKMMPFWKSLLTGGFIPKEKYDRLVRNNPLDANELAGFIERQIVETRQSTKAVAEILKKILPDTEIVYVKAKTVSK
;
A
#
# COMPACT_ATOMS: atom_id res chain seq x y z
N LYS A 1 -13.07 4.48 -3.21
CA LYS A 1 -13.66 5.81 -3.52
C LYS A 1 -13.95 6.61 -2.24
N LYS A 2 -14.68 6.07 -1.25
CA LYS A 2 -15.02 6.78 -0.02
C LYS A 2 -13.78 7.25 0.75
N THR A 3 -12.82 6.36 0.97
CA THR A 3 -11.58 6.66 1.71
C THR A 3 -10.75 7.77 1.06
N LEU A 4 -10.64 7.78 -0.27
CA LEU A 4 -9.93 8.85 -0.99
C LEU A 4 -10.67 10.19 -0.89
N SER A 5 -12.00 10.18 -1.01
CA SER A 5 -12.84 11.37 -0.82
C SER A 5 -12.74 11.94 0.60
N ASP A 6 -12.71 11.08 1.61
CA ASP A 6 -12.58 11.50 3.02
C ASP A 6 -11.19 12.09 3.30
N LEU A 7 -10.15 11.49 2.73
CA LEU A 7 -8.78 12.02 2.78
C LEU A 7 -8.68 13.37 2.07
N TYR A 8 -9.28 13.49 0.88
CA TYR A 8 -9.34 14.74 0.13
C TYR A 8 -9.97 15.87 0.93
N LYS A 9 -11.15 15.63 1.54
CA LYS A 9 -11.82 16.59 2.40
C LYS A 9 -10.97 17.01 3.59
N LYS A 10 -10.23 16.07 4.18
CA LYS A 10 -9.34 16.32 5.31
C LYS A 10 -8.15 17.17 4.91
N CYS A 11 -7.46 16.79 3.83
CA CYS A 11 -6.33 17.56 3.29
C CYS A 11 -6.74 19.00 2.93
N LYS A 12 -7.88 19.17 2.26
CA LYS A 12 -8.41 20.49 1.88
C LYS A 12 -8.60 21.41 3.09
N LYS A 13 -8.95 20.85 4.25
CA LYS A 13 -9.10 21.62 5.49
C LYS A 13 -7.76 22.01 6.11
N GLU A 14 -6.74 21.17 6.02
CA GLU A 14 -5.46 21.35 6.68
C GLU A 14 -4.42 22.09 5.82
N GLU A 15 -4.43 21.86 4.51
CA GLU A 15 -3.45 22.43 3.56
C GLU A 15 -4.13 22.79 2.22
N PRO A 16 -4.91 23.89 2.17
CA PRO A 16 -5.71 24.22 0.99
C PRO A 16 -4.88 24.49 -0.27
N GLU A 17 -3.73 25.16 -0.15
CA GLU A 17 -2.87 25.49 -1.30
C GLU A 17 -2.29 24.25 -1.98
N TRP A 18 -1.86 23.27 -1.18
CA TRP A 18 -1.35 21.98 -1.69
C TRP A 18 -2.44 21.20 -2.43
N ILE A 19 -3.67 21.23 -1.90
CA ILE A 19 -4.83 20.57 -2.52
C ILE A 19 -5.23 21.24 -3.82
N GLU A 20 -5.19 22.56 -3.91
CA GLU A 20 -5.52 23.28 -5.13
C GLU A 20 -4.52 22.95 -6.25
N THR A 21 -3.23 22.96 -5.94
CA THR A 21 -2.16 22.52 -6.87
C THR A 21 -2.40 21.11 -7.35
N LEU A 22 -2.73 20.19 -6.43
CA LEU A 22 -2.98 18.81 -6.74
C LEU A 22 -4.24 18.62 -7.61
N CYS A 23 -5.33 19.32 -7.33
CA CYS A 23 -6.55 19.29 -8.15
C CYS A 23 -6.27 19.72 -9.59
N THR A 24 -5.56 20.84 -9.76
CA THR A 24 -5.20 21.36 -11.07
C THR A 24 -4.33 20.37 -11.87
N SER A 25 -3.38 19.72 -11.21
CA SER A 25 -2.55 18.69 -11.84
C SER A 25 -3.36 17.44 -12.18
N LEU A 26 -4.29 17.02 -11.32
CA LEU A 26 -5.11 15.83 -11.54
C LEU A 26 -6.13 15.97 -12.68
N GLU A 27 -6.60 17.18 -12.99
CA GLU A 27 -7.49 17.42 -14.13
C GLU A 27 -6.87 17.04 -15.48
N LYS A 28 -5.54 16.98 -15.54
CA LYS A 28 -4.78 16.59 -16.74
C LYS A 28 -4.58 15.07 -16.88
N HIS A 29 -4.99 14.28 -15.90
CA HIS A 29 -4.69 12.84 -15.85
C HIS A 29 -5.90 11.97 -16.21
N GLU A 30 -5.62 10.81 -16.79
CA GLU A 30 -6.65 9.86 -17.17
C GLU A 30 -7.30 9.19 -15.94
N GLU A 31 -8.57 8.77 -16.08
CA GLU A 31 -9.36 8.20 -14.96
C GLU A 31 -8.69 6.98 -14.30
N HIS A 32 -7.98 6.14 -15.05
CA HIS A 32 -7.30 4.98 -14.50
C HIS A 32 -6.11 5.36 -13.59
N GLN A 33 -5.42 6.47 -13.89
CA GLN A 33 -4.33 7.00 -13.05
C GLN A 33 -4.88 7.54 -11.73
N LEU A 34 -6.05 8.16 -11.75
CA LEU A 34 -6.72 8.67 -10.55
C LEU A 34 -7.17 7.57 -9.57
N ARG A 35 -7.25 6.32 -10.03
CA ARG A 35 -7.61 5.16 -9.20
C ARG A 35 -6.40 4.36 -8.72
N SER A 36 -5.18 4.81 -9.03
CA SER A 36 -3.97 4.08 -8.69
C SER A 36 -3.64 4.14 -7.20
N ASP A 37 -3.08 3.05 -6.68
CA ASP A 37 -2.58 3.00 -5.30
C ASP A 37 -1.41 3.96 -5.08
N LYS A 38 -0.62 4.28 -6.11
CA LYS A 38 0.43 5.30 -6.03
C LYS A 38 -0.13 6.66 -5.66
N LEU A 39 -1.26 7.07 -6.27
CA LEU A 39 -1.91 8.33 -5.96
C LEU A 39 -2.46 8.35 -4.53
N TYR A 40 -3.08 7.25 -4.08
CA TYR A 40 -3.52 7.12 -2.69
C TYR A 40 -2.35 7.26 -1.69
N LEU A 41 -1.24 6.59 -1.97
CA LEU A 41 -0.03 6.67 -1.13
C LEU A 41 0.60 8.07 -1.18
N TYR A 42 0.65 8.69 -2.35
CA TYR A 42 1.10 10.08 -2.52
C TYR A 42 0.33 11.03 -1.59
N TYR A 43 -1.00 10.93 -1.57
CA TYR A 43 -1.85 11.72 -0.68
C TYR A 43 -1.58 11.45 0.80
N THR A 44 -1.56 10.18 1.19
CA THR A 44 -1.38 9.82 2.60
C THR A 44 0.01 10.14 3.11
N GLN A 45 0.96 10.37 2.21
CA GLN A 45 2.34 10.77 2.50
C GLN A 45 2.60 12.26 2.26
N LYS A 46 1.55 13.07 2.01
CA LYS A 46 1.69 14.51 1.73
C LYS A 46 2.71 14.82 0.64
N GLY A 47 2.69 14.05 -0.44
CA GLY A 47 3.59 14.21 -1.58
C GLY A 47 5.07 13.96 -1.29
N ARG A 48 5.42 13.16 -0.27
CA ARG A 48 6.81 12.89 0.12
C ARG A 48 7.15 11.41 0.09
N CYS A 49 8.40 11.12 -0.26
CA CYS A 49 8.97 9.79 -0.15
C CYS A 49 8.98 9.32 1.31
N MET A 50 8.45 8.12 1.58
CA MET A 50 8.33 7.61 2.95
C MET A 50 9.69 7.39 3.63
N TYR A 51 10.76 7.12 2.88
CA TYR A 51 12.08 6.80 3.46
C TYR A 51 13.09 7.95 3.41
N SER A 52 12.91 8.93 2.53
CA SER A 52 13.84 10.07 2.47
C SER A 52 13.22 11.39 2.95
N GLY A 53 11.90 11.51 2.94
CA GLY A 53 11.18 12.77 3.22
C GLY A 53 11.23 13.78 2.08
N GLU A 54 11.93 13.46 0.99
CA GLU A 54 12.03 14.32 -0.17
C GLU A 54 10.71 14.41 -0.93
N PRO A 55 10.41 15.56 -1.53
CA PRO A 55 9.18 15.71 -2.32
C PRO A 55 9.17 14.74 -3.51
N ILE A 56 8.00 14.26 -3.83
CA ILE A 56 7.69 13.47 -5.02
C ILE A 56 6.99 14.39 -6.00
N ASP A 57 7.46 14.44 -7.23
CA ASP A 57 6.79 15.16 -8.30
C ASP A 57 5.55 14.38 -8.75
N LEU A 58 4.41 15.07 -8.78
CA LEU A 58 3.14 14.45 -9.17
C LEU A 58 3.12 14.10 -10.65
N GLU A 59 3.74 14.91 -11.50
CA GLU A 59 3.81 14.67 -12.95
C GLU A 59 4.60 13.38 -13.26
N ASP A 60 5.60 13.06 -12.42
CA ASP A 60 6.43 11.87 -12.53
C ASP A 60 5.91 10.67 -11.72
N LEU A 61 4.78 10.80 -11.04
CA LEU A 61 4.29 9.79 -10.09
C LEU A 61 4.18 8.38 -10.71
N TRP A 62 3.79 8.30 -11.97
CA TRP A 62 3.61 7.04 -12.69
C TRP A 62 4.87 6.55 -13.41
N ASP A 63 5.96 7.33 -13.35
CA ASP A 63 7.25 6.89 -13.86
C ASP A 63 7.88 5.85 -12.93
N ASN A 64 7.80 4.58 -13.33
CA ASN A 64 8.37 3.46 -12.59
C ASN A 64 9.91 3.43 -12.55
N THR A 65 10.57 4.33 -13.26
CA THR A 65 12.03 4.51 -13.15
C THR A 65 12.40 5.40 -11.97
N LYS A 66 11.50 6.28 -11.53
CA LYS A 66 11.72 7.25 -10.45
C LYS A 66 11.10 6.82 -9.13
N TYR A 67 9.86 6.34 -9.15
CA TYR A 67 9.09 6.04 -7.95
C TYR A 67 8.49 4.64 -7.98
N ASP A 68 8.48 4.00 -6.82
CA ASP A 68 8.01 2.63 -6.65
C ASP A 68 7.17 2.47 -5.38
N ILE A 69 6.36 1.42 -5.34
CA ILE A 69 5.64 1.00 -4.13
C ILE A 69 6.48 -0.06 -3.44
N ASP A 70 6.94 0.23 -2.23
CA ASP A 70 7.63 -0.73 -1.39
C ASP A 70 6.70 -1.31 -0.31
N HIS A 71 7.00 -2.51 0.14
CA HIS A 71 6.34 -3.18 1.26
C HIS A 71 7.18 -3.03 2.53
N ILE A 72 6.60 -2.43 3.58
CA ILE A 72 7.27 -2.24 4.88
C ILE A 72 7.75 -3.60 5.41
N TYR A 73 6.84 -4.55 5.57
CA TYR A 73 7.16 -5.97 5.76
C TYR A 73 7.38 -6.61 4.39
N PRO A 74 8.49 -7.31 4.16
CA PRO A 74 8.78 -7.91 2.86
C PRO A 74 7.64 -8.80 2.38
N GLN A 75 7.14 -8.53 1.17
CA GLN A 75 6.03 -9.28 0.57
C GLN A 75 6.39 -10.75 0.39
N SER A 76 7.65 -11.05 0.08
CA SER A 76 8.17 -12.42 -0.03
C SER A 76 7.96 -13.27 1.24
N LYS A 77 7.89 -12.62 2.42
CA LYS A 77 7.76 -13.29 3.72
C LYS A 77 6.33 -13.26 4.28
N THR A 78 5.59 -12.19 4.02
CA THR A 78 4.28 -11.97 4.65
C THR A 78 3.12 -12.10 3.68
N MET A 79 3.37 -11.97 2.37
CA MET A 79 2.36 -11.86 1.30
C MET A 79 1.30 -10.77 1.56
N ASP A 80 1.60 -9.83 2.46
CA ASP A 80 0.69 -8.73 2.84
C ASP A 80 0.81 -7.58 1.84
N ASP A 81 -0.14 -7.52 0.91
CA ASP A 81 -0.26 -6.45 -0.10
C ASP A 81 -1.26 -5.36 0.30
N SER A 82 -1.61 -5.27 1.57
CA SER A 82 -2.53 -4.23 2.06
C SER A 82 -1.90 -2.84 2.00
N LEU A 83 -2.75 -1.81 1.87
CA LEU A 83 -2.31 -0.41 1.92
C LEU A 83 -1.61 -0.03 3.24
N LYS A 84 -1.84 -0.81 4.32
CA LYS A 84 -1.14 -0.65 5.59
C LYS A 84 0.32 -1.10 5.52
N ASN A 85 0.65 -1.98 4.57
CA ASN A 85 2.00 -2.48 4.35
C ASN A 85 2.74 -1.77 3.22
N ARG A 86 2.04 -1.03 2.37
CA ARG A 86 2.63 -0.37 1.19
C ARG A 86 2.95 1.09 1.43
N VAL A 87 4.09 1.55 0.91
CA VAL A 87 4.57 2.94 0.95
C VAL A 87 5.10 3.36 -0.41
N LEU A 88 4.95 4.64 -0.74
CA LEU A 88 5.51 5.23 -1.95
C LEU A 88 6.90 5.78 -1.64
N VAL A 89 7.87 5.38 -2.43
CA VAL A 89 9.28 5.70 -2.22
C VAL A 89 9.98 6.01 -3.54
N LYS A 90 11.09 6.74 -3.47
CA LYS A 90 12.03 6.81 -4.60
C LYS A 90 12.66 5.45 -4.83
N LYS A 91 12.80 5.06 -6.09
CA LYS A 91 13.27 3.72 -6.51
C LYS A 91 14.61 3.33 -5.89
N GLU A 92 15.52 4.28 -5.74
CA GLU A 92 16.83 4.04 -5.10
C GLU A 92 16.72 3.54 -3.65
N TYR A 93 15.73 4.06 -2.89
CA TYR A 93 15.49 3.63 -1.50
C TYR A 93 14.83 2.26 -1.45
N ASN A 94 13.94 1.93 -2.39
CA ASN A 94 13.40 0.59 -2.51
C ASN A 94 14.50 -0.44 -2.82
N ALA A 95 15.36 -0.14 -3.79
CA ALA A 95 16.49 -0.99 -4.15
C ALA A 95 17.46 -1.23 -2.99
N LYS A 96 17.78 -0.18 -2.20
CA LYS A 96 18.65 -0.30 -1.02
C LYS A 96 18.01 -1.14 0.10
N LYS A 97 16.69 -0.98 0.33
CA LYS A 97 15.99 -1.75 1.36
C LYS A 97 15.83 -3.21 0.96
N SER A 98 15.48 -3.48 -0.31
CA SER A 98 15.19 -4.84 -0.80
C SER A 98 14.23 -5.58 0.15
N ASP A 99 14.47 -6.86 0.42
CA ASP A 99 13.70 -7.69 1.36
C ASP A 99 14.13 -7.57 2.82
N THR A 100 14.83 -6.47 3.17
CA THR A 100 15.31 -6.24 4.54
C THR A 100 14.22 -5.66 5.43
N TYR A 101 14.09 -6.20 6.63
CA TYR A 101 13.23 -5.70 7.70
C TYR A 101 13.85 -6.09 9.07
N PRO A 102 13.87 -5.18 10.04
CA PRO A 102 13.32 -3.80 10.09
C PRO A 102 13.94 -2.83 9.10
N ILE A 103 13.26 -1.68 8.92
CA ILE A 103 13.82 -0.55 8.16
C ILE A 103 15.11 -0.09 8.84
N ALA A 104 16.11 0.30 8.06
CA ALA A 104 17.40 0.73 8.54
C ALA A 104 17.27 1.84 9.61
N ALA A 105 18.05 1.74 10.70
CA ALA A 105 17.92 2.60 11.87
C ALA A 105 18.19 4.09 11.60
N ASP A 106 19.05 4.40 10.64
CA ASP A 106 19.31 5.76 10.16
C ASP A 106 18.09 6.38 9.48
N ILE A 107 17.40 5.61 8.63
CA ILE A 107 16.14 6.01 8.01
C ILE A 107 15.08 6.22 9.08
N GLN A 108 14.92 5.28 10.01
CA GLN A 108 13.94 5.41 11.10
C GLN A 108 14.20 6.67 11.92
N LYS A 109 15.43 6.90 12.35
CA LYS A 109 15.80 8.08 13.14
C LYS A 109 15.51 9.39 12.42
N LYS A 110 15.82 9.46 11.13
CA LYS A 110 15.56 10.63 10.27
C LYS A 110 14.06 10.86 10.06
N MET A 111 13.31 9.80 9.81
CA MET A 111 11.93 9.89 9.33
C MET A 111 10.86 9.81 10.43
N MET A 112 11.22 9.40 11.63
CA MET A 112 10.28 9.24 12.76
C MET A 112 9.41 10.50 13.03
N PRO A 113 9.95 11.73 13.02
CA PRO A 113 9.12 12.94 13.22
C PRO A 113 8.06 13.09 12.11
N PHE A 114 8.43 12.82 10.87
CA PHE A 114 7.52 12.87 9.72
C PHE A 114 6.44 11.78 9.85
N TRP A 115 6.79 10.53 10.11
CA TRP A 115 5.82 9.45 10.29
C TRP A 115 4.86 9.72 11.45
N LYS A 116 5.37 10.30 12.55
CA LYS A 116 4.55 10.71 13.69
C LYS A 116 3.56 11.82 13.32
N SER A 117 3.98 12.80 12.52
CA SER A 117 3.08 13.86 12.02
C SER A 117 1.95 13.28 11.15
N LEU A 118 2.27 12.31 10.29
CA LEU A 118 1.27 11.62 9.46
C LEU A 118 0.26 10.83 10.34
N LEU A 119 0.73 10.17 11.40
CA LEU A 119 -0.12 9.46 12.33
C LEU A 119 -1.05 10.44 13.08
N THR A 120 -0.48 11.50 13.66
CA THR A 120 -1.25 12.51 14.43
C THR A 120 -2.26 13.22 13.54
N GLY A 121 -1.88 13.54 12.31
CA GLY A 121 -2.78 14.09 11.30
C GLY A 121 -3.80 13.06 10.77
N GLY A 122 -3.69 11.77 11.12
CA GLY A 122 -4.60 10.69 10.69
C GLY A 122 -4.48 10.35 9.21
N PHE A 123 -3.34 10.66 8.57
CA PHE A 123 -3.03 10.30 7.19
C PHE A 123 -2.64 8.82 7.07
N ILE A 124 -2.02 8.28 8.10
CA ILE A 124 -1.71 6.85 8.18
C ILE A 124 -2.32 6.23 9.44
N PRO A 125 -2.75 4.95 9.39
CA PRO A 125 -3.24 4.24 10.56
C PRO A 125 -2.10 3.89 11.52
N LYS A 126 -2.44 3.72 12.82
CA LYS A 126 -1.48 3.33 13.85
C LYS A 126 -0.69 2.08 13.47
N GLU A 127 -1.34 1.06 12.93
CA GLU A 127 -0.70 -0.18 12.50
C GLU A 127 0.42 0.05 11.46
N LYS A 128 0.23 0.96 10.50
CA LYS A 128 1.27 1.32 9.53
C LYS A 128 2.44 2.03 10.21
N TYR A 129 2.15 2.95 11.13
CA TYR A 129 3.18 3.63 11.92
C TYR A 129 4.00 2.63 12.75
N ASP A 130 3.34 1.71 13.46
CA ASP A 130 4.00 0.71 14.28
C ASP A 130 4.95 -0.18 13.46
N ARG A 131 4.56 -0.53 12.22
CA ARG A 131 5.42 -1.25 11.28
C ARG A 131 6.67 -0.45 10.87
N LEU A 132 6.52 0.86 10.64
CA LEU A 132 7.62 1.74 10.23
C LEU A 132 8.68 1.93 11.34
N VAL A 133 8.24 2.02 12.60
CA VAL A 133 9.13 2.30 13.74
C VAL A 133 9.64 1.06 14.47
N ARG A 134 9.19 -0.13 14.09
CA ARG A 134 9.59 -1.38 14.73
C ARG A 134 11.08 -1.65 14.52
N ASN A 135 11.77 -2.03 15.61
CA ASN A 135 13.19 -2.33 15.60
C ASN A 135 13.54 -3.82 15.57
N ASN A 136 12.55 -4.67 15.86
CA ASN A 136 12.76 -6.11 15.92
C ASN A 136 12.27 -6.79 14.62
N PRO A 137 12.95 -7.82 14.11
CA PRO A 137 12.48 -8.61 12.99
C PRO A 137 11.15 -9.31 13.32
N LEU A 138 10.46 -9.80 12.30
CA LEU A 138 9.28 -10.65 12.48
C LEU A 138 9.72 -12.02 13.01
N ASP A 139 9.05 -12.51 14.05
CA ASP A 139 9.30 -13.84 14.55
C ASP A 139 8.54 -14.93 13.77
N ALA A 140 8.84 -16.20 14.06
CA ALA A 140 8.23 -17.32 13.36
C ALA A 140 6.71 -17.42 13.55
N ASN A 141 6.20 -17.03 14.73
CA ASN A 141 4.76 -17.07 15.02
C ASN A 141 4.03 -15.97 14.27
N GLU A 142 4.61 -14.77 14.19
CA GLU A 142 4.08 -13.66 13.40
C GLU A 142 4.02 -14.01 11.91
N LEU A 143 5.08 -14.62 11.38
CA LEU A 143 5.12 -15.08 9.98
C LEU A 143 4.07 -16.16 9.72
N ALA A 144 3.91 -17.14 10.61
CA ALA A 144 2.86 -18.15 10.53
C ALA A 144 1.46 -17.52 10.52
N GLY A 145 1.21 -16.53 11.37
CA GLY A 145 -0.06 -15.79 11.42
C GLY A 145 -0.36 -15.00 10.13
N PHE A 146 0.65 -14.56 9.38
CA PHE A 146 0.45 -13.96 8.04
C PHE A 146 0.00 -15.03 7.04
N ILE A 147 0.63 -16.20 7.03
CA ILE A 147 0.29 -17.32 6.14
C ILE A 147 -1.14 -17.81 6.41
N GLU A 148 -1.53 -17.97 7.67
CA GLU A 148 -2.91 -18.37 8.03
C GLU A 148 -3.95 -17.39 7.51
N ARG A 149 -3.73 -16.08 7.71
CA ARG A 149 -4.65 -15.06 7.19
C ARG A 149 -4.80 -15.13 5.68
N GLN A 150 -3.70 -15.30 4.94
CA GLN A 150 -3.73 -15.45 3.49
C GLN A 150 -4.53 -16.67 3.04
N ILE A 151 -4.41 -17.79 3.73
CA ILE A 151 -5.19 -19.00 3.46
C ILE A 151 -6.69 -18.72 3.66
N VAL A 152 -7.06 -18.04 4.73
CA VAL A 152 -8.46 -17.69 5.02
C VAL A 152 -9.01 -16.73 3.97
N GLU A 153 -8.29 -15.66 3.63
CA GLU A 153 -8.69 -14.69 2.63
C GLU A 153 -8.85 -15.32 1.24
N THR A 154 -7.92 -16.20 0.84
CA THR A 154 -8.00 -16.95 -0.41
C THR A 154 -9.23 -17.84 -0.44
N ARG A 155 -9.54 -18.55 0.66
CA ARG A 155 -10.75 -19.39 0.75
C ARG A 155 -12.03 -18.58 0.65
N GLN A 156 -12.11 -17.42 1.30
CA GLN A 156 -13.27 -16.53 1.24
C GLN A 156 -13.45 -15.96 -0.17
N SER A 157 -12.39 -15.51 -0.82
CA SER A 157 -12.42 -15.01 -2.19
C SER A 157 -12.87 -16.09 -3.17
N THR A 158 -12.35 -17.31 -3.03
CA THR A 158 -12.73 -18.45 -3.86
C THR A 158 -14.22 -18.80 -3.72
N LYS A 159 -14.75 -18.80 -2.50
CA LYS A 159 -16.19 -18.99 -2.25
C LYS A 159 -17.03 -17.88 -2.91
N ALA A 160 -16.65 -16.62 -2.73
CA ALA A 160 -17.39 -15.50 -3.31
C ALA A 160 -17.42 -15.57 -4.85
N VAL A 161 -16.31 -15.90 -5.50
CA VAL A 161 -16.23 -16.11 -6.94
C VAL A 161 -17.13 -17.27 -7.38
N ALA A 162 -17.10 -18.40 -6.67
CA ALA A 162 -17.94 -19.54 -6.99
C ALA A 162 -19.44 -19.22 -6.87
N GLU A 163 -19.85 -18.43 -5.88
CA GLU A 163 -21.23 -17.98 -5.73
C GLU A 163 -21.67 -17.06 -6.88
N ILE A 164 -20.80 -16.17 -7.34
CA ILE A 164 -21.05 -15.32 -8.50
C ILE A 164 -21.19 -16.17 -9.78
N LEU A 165 -20.26 -17.11 -9.98
CA LEU A 165 -20.29 -18.01 -11.14
C LEU A 165 -21.57 -18.88 -11.18
N LYS A 166 -22.01 -19.41 -10.03
CA LYS A 166 -23.26 -20.16 -9.94
C LYS A 166 -24.50 -19.33 -10.33
N LYS A 167 -24.49 -18.02 -10.04
CA LYS A 167 -25.58 -17.12 -10.45
C LYS A 167 -25.59 -16.84 -11.95
N ILE A 168 -24.40 -16.77 -12.56
CA ILE A 168 -24.24 -16.46 -13.99
C ILE A 168 -24.41 -17.73 -14.86
N LEU A 169 -23.96 -18.86 -14.33
CA LEU A 169 -23.92 -20.16 -15.01
C LEU A 169 -24.62 -21.23 -14.15
N PRO A 170 -25.97 -21.17 -14.03
CA PRO A 170 -26.72 -22.01 -13.07
C PRO A 170 -26.61 -23.50 -13.35
N ASP A 171 -26.46 -23.89 -14.63
CA ASP A 171 -26.39 -25.29 -15.07
C ASP A 171 -24.94 -25.87 -15.08
N THR A 172 -23.97 -25.13 -14.51
CA THR A 172 -22.55 -25.54 -14.51
C THR A 172 -22.12 -26.00 -13.13
N GLU A 173 -21.47 -27.16 -13.06
CA GLU A 173 -20.82 -27.62 -11.84
C GLU A 173 -19.49 -26.87 -11.62
N ILE A 174 -19.32 -26.28 -10.42
CA ILE A 174 -18.08 -25.57 -10.04
C ILE A 174 -17.26 -26.47 -9.15
N VAL A 175 -16.09 -26.89 -9.65
CA VAL A 175 -15.16 -27.78 -8.95
C VAL A 175 -13.94 -26.98 -8.48
N TYR A 176 -13.57 -27.16 -7.21
CA TYR A 176 -12.35 -26.58 -6.62
C TYR A 176 -11.16 -27.52 -6.84
N VAL A 177 -10.18 -27.08 -7.59
CA VAL A 177 -8.95 -27.84 -7.83
C VAL A 177 -7.73 -27.14 -7.25
N LYS A 178 -6.72 -27.91 -6.82
CA LYS A 178 -5.43 -27.35 -6.40
C LYS A 178 -4.64 -26.90 -7.64
N ALA A 179 -3.92 -25.78 -7.55
CA ALA A 179 -3.14 -25.23 -8.65
C ALA A 179 -2.19 -26.28 -9.30
N LYS A 180 -1.61 -27.17 -8.53
CA LYS A 180 -0.77 -28.27 -9.03
C LYS A 180 -1.50 -29.28 -9.94
N THR A 181 -2.82 -29.33 -9.87
CA THR A 181 -3.64 -30.25 -10.68
C THR A 181 -3.98 -29.67 -12.06
N VAL A 182 -3.87 -28.36 -12.21
CA VAL A 182 -4.16 -27.63 -13.46
C VAL A 182 -2.93 -27.52 -14.37
N SER A 183 -1.74 -27.75 -13.85
CA SER A 183 -0.45 -27.63 -14.58
C SER A 183 -0.03 -28.93 -15.29
N LYS A 184 -0.97 -29.80 -15.68
CA LYS A 184 -0.70 -30.99 -16.50
C LYS A 184 -1.29 -30.86 -17.89
#